data_ef7a3f35ddd56fbd134ffecadccfd0c5
#
_entry.id   ef7a3f35ddd56fbd134ffecadccfd0c5
#
_cell.length_a   1.000
_cell.length_b   1.000
_cell.length_c   1.000
_cell.angle_alpha   90.00
_cell.angle_beta   90.00
_cell.angle_gamma   90.00
#
_symmetry.space_group_name_H-M   'P 1'
#
loop_
_entity.id
_entity.type
_entity.pdbx_description
1 polymer ?
#
loop_
_entity_poly.entity_id
_entity_poly.type
_entity_poly.pdbx_seq_one_letter_code
_entity_poly.pdbx_strand_id
1 'polypeptide(L)' 'MYAITFESHGGPEQLRWSEVPSPQAGPGEVRIRTAGAGVNRADLLQLAGHYPPPPGASGLLGLECSGVIDQIGPG' A
#
# COMPACT_ATOMS: atom_id res chain seq x y z
N MET A 1 -7.74 7.62 5.72
CA MET A 1 -7.30 6.32 6.26
C MET A 1 -5.88 6.42 6.78
N TYR A 2 -5.44 5.43 7.51
CA TYR A 2 -4.07 5.37 7.99
C TYR A 2 -3.29 4.31 7.24
N ALA A 3 -2.01 4.57 7.02
CA ALA A 3 -1.11 3.65 6.34
C ALA A 3 0.30 3.78 6.90
N ILE A 4 1.11 2.77 6.66
CA ILE A 4 2.54 2.84 6.94
C ILE A 4 3.20 3.57 5.78
N THR A 5 3.88 4.68 6.08
CA THR A 5 4.57 5.49 5.08
C THR A 5 6.05 5.62 5.43
N PHE A 6 6.83 6.08 4.47
CA PHE A 6 8.23 6.42 4.68
C PHE A 6 8.62 7.57 3.75
N GLU A 7 9.49 8.45 4.21
CA GLU A 7 9.97 9.59 3.41
C GLU A 7 11.33 9.33 2.79
N SER A 8 12.14 8.50 3.44
CA SER A 8 13.49 8.15 2.98
C SER A 8 13.66 6.65 2.96
N HIS A 9 14.42 6.14 2.01
CA HIS A 9 14.78 4.73 1.99
C HIS A 9 15.68 4.39 3.17
N GLY A 10 15.61 3.14 3.62
CA GLY A 10 16.42 2.67 4.73
C GLY A 10 15.83 1.44 5.37
N GLY A 11 15.96 1.32 6.68
CA GLY A 11 15.41 0.22 7.46
C GLY A 11 14.08 0.58 8.12
N PRO A 12 13.60 -0.32 9.00
CA PRO A 12 12.30 -0.13 9.68
C PRO A 12 12.17 1.17 10.46
N GLU A 13 13.27 1.80 10.86
CA GLU A 13 13.26 3.07 11.57
C GLU A 13 12.69 4.22 10.73
N GLN A 14 12.60 4.05 9.42
CA GLN A 14 12.01 5.04 8.52
C GLN A 14 10.48 4.97 8.46
N LEU A 15 9.89 3.91 9.01
CA LEU A 15 8.45 3.70 8.91
C LEU A 15 7.69 4.66 9.83
N ARG A 16 6.55 5.14 9.34
CA ARG A 16 5.64 6.04 10.06
C ARG A 16 4.21 5.57 9.89
N TRP A 17 3.41 5.72 10.95
CA TRP A 17 1.96 5.53 10.88
C TRP A 17 1.35 6.89 10.54
N SER A 18 0.79 7.02 9.35
CA SER A 18 0.36 8.31 8.83
C SER A 18 -1.07 8.27 8.31
N GLU A 19 -1.76 9.40 8.43
CA GLU A 19 -3.05 9.57 7.78
C GLU A 19 -2.81 9.93 6.31
N VAL A 20 -3.49 9.21 5.41
CA VAL A 20 -3.40 9.42 3.97
C VAL A 20 -4.81 9.43 3.38
N PRO A 21 -5.01 10.03 2.20
CA PRO A 21 -6.33 10.01 1.55
C PRO A 21 -6.78 8.58 1.28
N SER A 22 -8.07 8.31 1.51
CA SER A 22 -8.65 7.02 1.14
C SER A 22 -8.69 6.90 -0.38
N PRO A 23 -8.23 5.78 -0.94
CA PRO A 23 -8.27 5.60 -2.39
C PRO A 23 -9.71 5.40 -2.88
N GLN A 24 -9.92 5.69 -4.15
CA GLN A 24 -11.18 5.44 -4.84
C GLN A 24 -10.95 4.34 -5.87
N ALA A 25 -11.89 3.40 -6.00
CA ALA A 25 -11.80 2.36 -7.00
C ALA A 25 -12.04 2.96 -8.38
N GLY A 26 -11.05 2.83 -9.26
CA GLY A 26 -11.17 3.23 -10.66
C GLY A 26 -11.75 2.11 -11.54
N PRO A 27 -11.82 2.32 -12.86
CA PRO A 27 -12.31 1.29 -13.78
C PRO A 27 -11.53 -0.01 -13.64
N GLY A 28 -12.25 -1.13 -13.51
CA GLY A 28 -11.63 -2.45 -13.34
C GLY A 28 -11.03 -2.70 -11.97
N GLU A 29 -11.29 -1.83 -10.99
CA GLU A 29 -10.73 -1.93 -9.64
C GLU A 29 -11.81 -2.11 -8.60
N VAL A 30 -11.40 -2.62 -7.44
CA VAL A 30 -12.25 -2.66 -6.24
C VAL A 30 -11.46 -2.04 -5.08
N ARG A 31 -12.19 -1.47 -4.13
CA ARG A 31 -11.59 -1.02 -2.87
C ARG A 31 -11.94 -2.02 -1.78
N ILE A 32 -10.95 -2.40 -0.99
CA ILE A 32 -11.11 -3.37 0.10
C ILE A 32 -10.96 -2.64 1.41
N ARG A 33 -11.95 -2.83 2.31
CA ARG A 33 -11.80 -2.44 3.71
C ARG A 33 -10.93 -3.50 4.35
N THR A 34 -9.67 -3.17 4.59
CA THR A 34 -8.65 -4.12 5.00
C THR A 34 -8.89 -4.61 6.42
N ALA A 35 -8.90 -5.93 6.61
CA ALA A 35 -8.92 -6.57 7.92
C ALA A 35 -7.52 -7.07 8.31
N GLY A 36 -6.68 -7.40 7.33
CA GLY A 36 -5.32 -7.83 7.56
C GLY A 36 -4.47 -7.62 6.32
N ALA A 37 -3.17 -7.54 6.50
CA ALA A 37 -2.22 -7.40 5.41
C ALA A 37 -0.96 -8.20 5.71
N GLY A 38 -0.37 -8.79 4.67
CA GLY A 38 0.87 -9.53 4.82
C GLY A 38 2.08 -8.62 4.78
N VAL A 39 3.17 -9.09 5.37
CA VAL A 39 4.47 -8.45 5.27
C VAL A 39 5.38 -9.38 4.49
N ASN A 40 5.98 -8.87 3.42
CA ASN A 40 6.79 -9.67 2.52
C ASN A 40 8.20 -9.08 2.40
N ARG A 41 9.16 -9.91 1.96
CA ARG A 41 10.52 -9.45 1.75
C ARG A 41 10.58 -8.29 0.74
N ALA A 42 9.69 -8.28 -0.26
CA ALA A 42 9.62 -7.20 -1.23
C ALA A 42 9.32 -5.84 -0.58
N ASP A 43 8.56 -5.83 0.52
CA ASP A 43 8.29 -4.60 1.27
C ASP A 43 9.58 -4.03 1.85
N LEU A 44 10.43 -4.89 2.40
CA LEU A 44 11.73 -4.48 2.95
C LEU A 44 12.66 -3.99 1.84
N LEU A 45 12.65 -4.64 0.68
CA LEU A 45 13.44 -4.23 -0.48
C LEU A 45 12.97 -2.88 -1.02
N GLN A 46 11.65 -2.65 -1.08
CA GLN A 46 11.09 -1.37 -1.49
C GLN A 46 11.49 -0.27 -0.51
N LEU A 47 11.40 -0.52 0.79
CA LEU A 47 11.79 0.42 1.82
C LEU A 47 13.28 0.77 1.70
N ALA A 48 14.13 -0.21 1.40
CA ALA A 48 15.56 0.00 1.22
C ALA A 48 15.93 0.66 -0.11
N GLY A 49 14.98 0.80 -1.03
CA GLY A 49 15.21 1.40 -2.34
C GLY A 49 15.67 0.42 -3.42
N HIS A 50 15.60 -0.87 -3.15
CA HIS A 50 16.05 -1.92 -4.08
C HIS A 50 14.92 -2.56 -4.88
N TYR A 51 13.69 -2.14 -4.65
CA TYR A 51 12.53 -2.67 -5.36
C TYR A 51 11.51 -1.54 -5.59
N PRO A 52 11.73 -0.71 -6.62
CA PRO A 52 10.80 0.39 -6.89
C PRO A 52 9.45 -0.14 -7.37
N PRO A 53 8.33 0.53 -7.02
CA PRO A 53 7.03 0.15 -7.54
C PRO A 53 6.99 0.34 -9.06
N PRO A 54 6.24 -0.50 -9.78
CA PRO A 54 6.07 -0.30 -11.22
C PRO A 54 5.34 1.02 -11.51
N PRO A 55 5.51 1.58 -12.73
CA PRO A 55 4.83 2.82 -13.10
C PRO A 55 3.32 2.71 -12.90
N GLY A 56 2.73 3.74 -12.29
CA GLY A 56 1.31 3.78 -12.00
C GLY A 56 0.89 3.11 -10.71
N ALA A 57 1.79 2.36 -10.07
CA ALA A 57 1.51 1.75 -8.77
C ALA A 57 1.70 2.75 -7.63
N SER A 58 1.00 2.50 -6.52
CA SER A 58 1.19 3.28 -5.30
C SER A 58 2.60 3.13 -4.76
N GLY A 59 3.15 4.19 -4.16
CA GLY A 59 4.40 4.13 -3.43
C GLY A 59 4.28 3.52 -2.04
N LEU A 60 3.06 3.22 -1.58
CA LEU A 60 2.87 2.57 -0.29
C LEU A 60 3.37 1.13 -0.31
N LEU A 61 3.84 0.67 0.84
CA LEU A 61 4.30 -0.72 1.00
C LEU A 61 3.11 -1.68 1.06
N GLY A 62 3.34 -2.92 0.68
CA GLY A 62 2.37 -4.00 0.79
C GLY A 62 1.99 -4.61 -0.55
N LEU A 63 1.90 -5.93 -0.57
CA LEU A 63 1.58 -6.70 -1.78
C LEU A 63 0.29 -7.48 -1.64
N GLU A 64 -0.25 -7.60 -0.43
CA GLU A 64 -1.43 -8.42 -0.19
C GLU A 64 -2.23 -7.91 1.00
N CYS A 65 -3.53 -8.15 0.95
CA CYS A 65 -4.42 -7.82 2.06
C CYS A 65 -5.63 -8.76 2.02
N SER A 66 -6.35 -8.80 3.13
CA SER A 66 -7.65 -9.44 3.23
C SER A 66 -8.66 -8.45 3.81
N GLY A 67 -9.91 -8.63 3.46
CA GLY A 67 -10.96 -7.75 3.96
C GLY A 67 -12.23 -7.87 3.17
N VAL A 68 -13.05 -6.82 3.21
CA VAL A 68 -14.36 -6.78 2.56
C VAL A 68 -14.31 -5.71 1.46
N ILE A 69 -14.80 -6.09 0.27
CA ILE A 69 -14.95 -5.11 -0.81
C ILE A 69 -16.01 -4.10 -0.39
N ASP A 70 -15.67 -2.82 -0.32
CA ASP A 70 -16.57 -1.75 0.07
C ASP A 70 -16.81 -0.71 -1.05
N GLN A 71 -16.15 -0.87 -2.19
CA GLN A 71 -16.41 -0.07 -3.38
C GLN A 71 -15.99 -0.85 -4.62
N ILE A 72 -16.83 -0.79 -5.64
CA ILE A 72 -16.52 -1.36 -6.96
C ILE A 72 -16.41 -0.18 -7.92
N GLY A 73 -15.34 -0.16 -8.71
CA GLY A 73 -15.14 0.87 -9.72
C GLY A 73 -16.10 0.74 -10.90
N PRO A 74 -16.25 1.81 -11.70
CA PRO A 74 -17.12 1.78 -12.87
C PRO A 74 -16.60 0.79 -13.94
N GLY A 75 -17.53 0.15 -14.64
CA GLY A 75 -17.21 -0.75 -15.75
C GLY A 75 -17.25 -2.24 -15.46
#